data_c008ff294db0e04f40813095ec164906
#
_entry.id   c008ff294db0e04f40813095ec164906
#
_cell.length_a   1.000
_cell.length_b   1.000
_cell.length_c   1.000
_cell.angle_alpha   90.00
_cell.angle_beta   90.00
_cell.angle_gamma   90.00
#
_symmetry.space_group_name_H-M   'P 1'
#
loop_
_entity.id
_entity.type
_entity.pdbx_description
1 polymer ?
#
loop_
_entity_poly.entity_id
_entity_poly.type
_entity_poly.pdbx_seq_one_letter_code
_entity_poly.pdbx_strand_id
1 'polypeptide(L)'
;MDEIIPLFIKSRGLSAGLNTQRVFAAWDEVSGVSEFTLRKFYRDGKLYVSLSSSMIRSQLEFQKDSILCSINDFLLKDKLFDKECPKVGLVKEIILR
;
A
#
# COMPACT_ATOMS: atom_id res chain seq x y z
N MET A 1 -1.77 9.29 24.86
CA MET A 1 -2.60 8.65 23.86
C MET A 1 -1.82 7.99 22.75
N ASP A 2 -0.84 8.67 22.20
CA ASP A 2 -0.06 8.13 21.08
C ASP A 2 0.74 6.92 21.51
N GLU A 3 1.10 6.82 22.77
CA GLU A 3 1.86 5.69 23.26
C GLU A 3 1.06 4.40 23.23
N ILE A 4 -0.25 4.52 23.39
CA ILE A 4 -1.11 3.35 23.40
C ILE A 4 -1.19 2.72 22.03
N ILE A 5 -1.21 3.56 20.99
CA ILE A 5 -1.33 3.09 19.62
C ILE A 5 -0.19 2.15 19.23
N PRO A 6 1.08 2.49 19.50
CA PRO A 6 2.16 1.57 19.17
C PRO A 6 2.05 0.23 19.87
N LEU A 7 1.52 0.21 21.10
CA LEU A 7 1.35 -1.04 21.80
C LEU A 7 0.30 -1.91 21.12
N PHE A 8 -0.81 -1.31 20.69
CA PHE A 8 -1.82 -2.05 19.95
C PHE A 8 -1.30 -2.57 18.63
N ILE A 9 -0.51 -1.77 17.96
CA ILE A 9 0.04 -2.14 16.65
C ILE A 9 0.88 -3.40 16.76
N LYS A 10 1.57 -3.57 17.86
CA LYS A 10 2.42 -4.74 18.06
C LYS A 10 1.61 -5.97 18.42
N SER A 11 0.35 -5.81 18.71
CA SER A 11 -0.52 -6.96 18.96
C SER A 11 -0.78 -7.69 17.64
N ARG A 12 -0.90 -9.01 17.74
CA ARG A 12 -1.16 -9.80 16.56
C ARG A 12 -2.49 -9.41 15.93
N GLY A 13 -2.52 -9.39 14.62
CA GLY A 13 -3.71 -9.06 13.88
C GLY A 13 -3.87 -7.58 13.62
N LEU A 14 -3.50 -6.75 14.58
CA LEU A 14 -3.60 -5.30 14.40
C LEU A 14 -2.50 -4.78 13.49
N SER A 15 -1.33 -5.38 13.54
CA SER A 15 -0.24 -5.00 12.64
C SER A 15 -0.61 -5.21 11.19
N ALA A 16 -1.27 -6.32 10.88
CA ALA A 16 -1.66 -6.60 9.50
C ALA A 16 -2.64 -5.57 8.98
N GLY A 17 -3.63 -5.19 9.80
CA GLY A 17 -4.61 -4.19 9.40
C GLY A 17 -3.96 -2.83 9.19
N LEU A 18 -3.07 -2.43 10.08
CA LEU A 18 -2.38 -1.17 9.93
C LEU A 18 -1.49 -1.18 8.70
N ASN A 19 -0.75 -2.26 8.47
CA ASN A 19 0.12 -2.34 7.31
C ASN A 19 -0.67 -2.22 6.02
N THR A 20 -1.84 -2.86 5.95
CA THR A 20 -2.69 -2.75 4.78
C THR A 20 -3.07 -1.30 4.52
N GLN A 21 -3.45 -0.58 5.57
CA GLN A 21 -3.80 0.83 5.43
C GLN A 21 -2.59 1.66 4.99
N ARG A 22 -1.41 1.35 5.50
CA ARG A 22 -0.21 2.08 5.11
C ARG A 22 0.16 1.80 3.65
N VAL A 23 -0.04 0.57 3.19
CA VAL A 23 0.15 0.24 1.78
C VAL A 23 -0.80 1.08 0.91
N PHE A 24 -2.05 1.18 1.32
CA PHE A 24 -3.03 1.98 0.58
C PHE A 24 -2.67 3.46 0.59
N ALA A 25 -2.20 3.96 1.73
CA ALA A 25 -1.76 5.36 1.83
C ALA A 25 -0.54 5.61 0.93
N ALA A 26 0.37 4.65 0.87
CA ALA A 26 1.52 4.75 -0.01
C ALA A 26 1.09 4.85 -1.47
N TRP A 27 0.12 4.05 -1.86
CA TRP A 27 -0.43 4.13 -3.21
C TRP A 27 -0.97 5.53 -3.51
N ASP A 28 -1.79 6.05 -2.59
CA ASP A 28 -2.40 7.35 -2.79
C ASP A 28 -1.35 8.46 -2.92
N GLU A 29 -0.30 8.38 -2.09
CA GLU A 29 0.77 9.39 -2.13
C GLU A 29 1.64 9.27 -3.37
N VAL A 30 2.02 8.05 -3.73
CA VAL A 30 2.98 7.83 -4.80
C VAL A 30 2.33 7.96 -6.17
N SER A 31 1.15 7.37 -6.34
CA SER A 31 0.50 7.36 -7.64
C SER A 31 -0.15 8.69 -7.99
N GLY A 32 -0.66 9.39 -6.99
CA GLY A 32 -1.34 10.66 -7.21
C GLY A 32 -2.68 10.54 -7.92
N VAL A 33 -3.24 9.33 -8.01
CA VAL A 33 -4.49 9.11 -8.72
C VAL A 33 -5.57 8.56 -7.80
N SER A 34 -5.55 8.98 -6.54
CA SER A 34 -6.56 8.51 -5.59
C SER A 34 -7.97 8.86 -6.04
N GLU A 35 -8.14 9.98 -6.76
CA GLU A 35 -9.44 10.37 -7.29
C GLU A 35 -9.99 9.35 -8.27
N PHE A 36 -9.13 8.66 -8.97
CA PHE A 36 -9.53 7.68 -9.97
C PHE A 36 -9.47 6.26 -9.44
N THR A 37 -9.07 6.09 -8.18
CA THR A 37 -8.98 4.77 -7.56
C THR A 37 -10.32 4.41 -6.95
N LEU A 38 -10.95 3.37 -7.50
CA LEU A 38 -12.24 2.90 -7.02
C LEU A 38 -12.09 1.95 -5.85
N ARG A 39 -11.09 1.07 -5.90
CA ARG A 39 -10.91 0.06 -4.88
C ARG A 39 -9.44 -0.34 -4.79
N LYS A 40 -9.00 -0.64 -3.58
CA LYS A 40 -7.67 -1.13 -3.31
C LYS A 40 -7.77 -2.41 -2.50
N PHE A 41 -6.92 -3.39 -2.80
CA PHE A 41 -6.93 -4.66 -2.10
C PHE A 41 -5.51 -5.20 -2.09
N TYR A 42 -5.07 -5.70 -0.94
CA TYR A 42 -3.73 -6.27 -0.79
C TYR A 42 -3.83 -7.74 -0.42
N ARG A 43 -3.11 -8.59 -1.12
CA ARG A 43 -3.09 -10.02 -0.82
C ARG A 43 -1.80 -10.64 -1.34
N ASP A 44 -1.13 -11.40 -0.48
CA ASP A 44 0.05 -12.19 -0.83
C ASP A 44 1.14 -11.36 -1.51
N GLY A 45 1.36 -10.15 -1.02
CA GLY A 45 2.38 -9.27 -1.56
C GLY A 45 1.95 -8.54 -2.82
N LYS A 46 0.70 -8.70 -3.25
CA LYS A 46 0.20 -8.07 -4.46
C LYS A 46 -0.82 -6.99 -4.10
N LEU A 47 -0.62 -5.81 -4.64
CA LEU A 47 -1.55 -4.71 -4.47
C LEU A 47 -2.45 -4.64 -5.69
N TYR A 48 -3.74 -4.86 -5.47
CA TYR A 48 -4.75 -4.79 -6.53
C TYR A 48 -5.42 -3.44 -6.47
N VAL A 49 -5.45 -2.73 -7.58
CA VAL A 49 -6.04 -1.41 -7.65
C VAL A 49 -7.02 -1.37 -8.82
N SER A 50 -8.27 -1.01 -8.53
CA SER A 50 -9.29 -0.81 -9.55
C SER A 50 -9.39 0.67 -9.85
N LEU A 51 -9.32 1.04 -11.11
CA LEU A 51 -9.32 2.42 -11.54
C LEU A 51 -10.57 2.73 -12.35
N SER A 52 -11.06 3.96 -12.22
CA SER A 52 -12.24 4.39 -12.94
C SER A 52 -11.96 4.79 -14.38
N SER A 53 -10.69 5.01 -14.72
CA SER A 53 -10.30 5.47 -16.06
C SER A 53 -9.33 4.48 -16.69
N SER A 54 -9.66 3.98 -17.87
CA SER A 54 -8.78 3.08 -18.58
C SER A 54 -7.54 3.82 -19.10
N MET A 55 -7.68 5.12 -19.39
CA MET A 55 -6.55 5.92 -19.81
C MET A 55 -5.51 6.04 -18.69
N ILE A 56 -5.99 6.33 -17.49
CA ILE A 56 -5.11 6.41 -16.31
C ILE A 56 -4.45 5.06 -16.06
N ARG A 57 -5.22 3.98 -16.19
CA ARG A 57 -4.68 2.64 -15.98
C ARG A 57 -3.56 2.36 -16.97
N SER A 58 -3.76 2.70 -18.23
CA SER A 58 -2.73 2.49 -19.24
C SER A 58 -1.46 3.26 -18.93
N GLN A 59 -1.60 4.52 -18.51
CA GLN A 59 -0.46 5.33 -18.14
C GLN A 59 0.30 4.73 -16.97
N LEU A 60 -0.42 4.25 -15.97
CA LEU A 60 0.21 3.67 -14.79
C LEU A 60 0.90 2.35 -15.10
N GLU A 61 0.41 1.60 -16.08
CA GLU A 61 1.05 0.35 -16.47
C GLU A 61 2.50 0.59 -16.94
N PHE A 62 2.74 1.70 -17.61
CA PHE A 62 4.10 2.04 -18.05
C PHE A 62 4.99 2.45 -16.88
N GLN A 63 4.40 2.95 -15.79
CA GLN A 63 5.14 3.43 -14.65
C GLN A 63 5.07 2.46 -13.47
N LYS A 64 4.55 1.28 -13.70
CA LYS A 64 4.24 0.34 -12.62
C LYS A 64 5.46 0.00 -11.78
N ASP A 65 6.60 -0.26 -12.43
CA ASP A 65 7.81 -0.60 -11.70
C ASP A 65 8.31 0.57 -10.86
N SER A 66 8.26 1.78 -11.41
CA SER A 66 8.66 2.97 -10.65
C SER A 66 7.75 3.20 -9.47
N ILE A 67 6.45 3.05 -9.67
CA ILE A 67 5.48 3.23 -8.61
C ILE A 67 5.70 2.18 -7.52
N LEU A 68 5.94 0.94 -7.92
CA LEU A 68 6.20 -0.13 -6.98
C LEU A 68 7.42 0.18 -6.11
N CYS A 69 8.48 0.61 -6.73
CA CYS A 69 9.70 0.98 -6.03
C CYS A 69 9.46 2.12 -5.05
N SER A 70 8.71 3.14 -5.49
CA SER A 70 8.41 4.29 -4.66
C SER A 70 7.51 3.92 -3.48
N ILE A 71 6.54 3.02 -3.70
CA ILE A 71 5.67 2.55 -2.63
C ILE A 71 6.49 1.85 -1.56
N ASN A 72 7.38 0.95 -1.97
CA ASN A 72 8.20 0.22 -1.01
C ASN A 72 9.14 1.17 -0.26
N ASP A 73 9.70 2.15 -0.94
CA ASP A 73 10.53 3.15 -0.30
C ASP A 73 9.75 3.95 0.72
N PHE A 74 8.53 4.34 0.36
CA PHE A 74 7.63 5.04 1.29
C PHE A 74 7.39 4.19 2.53
N LEU A 75 7.12 2.90 2.36
CA LEU A 75 6.83 2.02 3.47
C LEU A 75 8.05 1.79 4.35
N LEU A 76 9.23 1.71 3.75
CA LEU A 76 10.45 1.52 4.53
C LEU A 76 10.76 2.71 5.41
N LYS A 77 10.31 3.89 5.02
CA LYS A 77 10.50 5.11 5.81
C LYS A 77 9.34 5.38 6.74
N ASP A 78 8.27 4.62 6.64
CA ASP A 78 7.06 4.85 7.43
C ASP A 78 7.21 4.17 8.79
N LYS A 79 7.15 4.97 9.84
CA LYS A 79 7.30 4.47 11.20
C LYS A 79 6.12 3.61 11.64
N LEU A 80 4.99 3.79 11.01
CA LEU A 80 3.79 3.03 11.36
C LEU A 80 3.71 1.69 10.67
N PHE A 81 4.52 1.49 9.63
CA PHE A 81 4.52 0.24 8.89
C PHE A 81 5.41 -0.78 9.60
N ASP A 82 4.83 -1.93 9.93
CA ASP A 82 5.54 -3.01 10.61
C ASP A 82 6.21 -3.90 9.57
N LYS A 83 7.52 -3.73 9.41
CA LYS A 83 8.28 -4.46 8.39
C LYS A 83 8.40 -5.94 8.70
N GLU A 84 8.13 -6.33 9.92
CA GLU A 84 8.28 -7.73 10.34
C GLU A 84 6.96 -8.50 10.29
N CYS A 85 5.88 -7.84 9.89
CA CYS A 85 4.59 -8.50 9.82
C CYS A 85 4.62 -9.58 8.72
N PRO A 86 4.33 -10.84 9.04
CA PRO A 86 4.40 -11.91 8.04
C PRO A 86 3.27 -11.88 7.04
N LYS A 87 2.15 -11.26 7.38
CA LYS A 87 0.98 -11.28 6.51
C LYS A 87 0.96 -10.12 5.52
N VAL A 88 1.41 -8.96 5.94
CA VAL A 88 1.40 -7.76 5.09
C VAL A 88 2.78 -7.13 5.14
N GLY A 89 3.60 -7.45 4.18
CA GLY A 89 4.93 -6.89 4.05
C GLY A 89 5.00 -5.90 2.91
N LEU A 90 6.21 -5.70 2.39
CA LEU A 90 6.40 -4.82 1.24
C LEU A 90 5.65 -5.37 0.04
N VAL A 91 5.25 -4.45 -0.84
CA VAL A 91 4.52 -4.82 -2.05
C VAL A 91 5.48 -5.45 -3.04
N LYS A 92 5.12 -6.61 -3.57
CA LYS A 92 5.93 -7.32 -4.56
C LYS A 92 5.45 -7.05 -5.97
N GLU A 93 4.17 -6.77 -6.14
CA GLU A 93 3.59 -6.56 -7.45
C GLU A 93 2.37 -5.68 -7.34
N ILE A 94 2.13 -4.88 -8.37
CA ILE A 94 0.93 -4.05 -8.49
C ILE A 94 0.12 -4.58 -9.65
N ILE A 95 -1.17 -4.80 -9.42
CA ILE A 95 -2.09 -5.29 -10.44
C ILE A 95 -3.15 -4.21 -10.64
N LEU A 96 -3.19 -3.66 -11.85
CA LEU A 96 -4.12 -2.60 -12.20
C LEU A 96 -5.31 -3.18 -12.96
N ARG A 97 -6.50 -2.77 -12.58
CA ARG A 97 -7.74 -3.28 -13.19
C ARG A 97 -8.67 -2.19 -13.64
#